data_91e4fae84a58ac201a5a2fe4f6c9571a
#
_entry.id   91e4fae84a58ac201a5a2fe4f6c9571a
#
_cell.length_a   1.000
_cell.length_b   1.000
_cell.length_c   1.000
_cell.angle_alpha   90.00
_cell.angle_beta   90.00
_cell.angle_gamma   90.00
#
_symmetry.space_group_name_H-M   'P 1'
#
loop_
_entity.id
_entity.type
_entity.pdbx_description
1 polymer ?
#
loop_
_entity_poly.entity_id
_entity_poly.type
_entity_poly.pdbx_seq_one_letter_code
_entity_poly.pdbx_strand_id
1 'polypeptide(L)'
;MPALHSPGQTTCRGHIQDPASQRLTWSKPPLNVLVIRKIRDETLLEPFKELCRFLVEEKHLMVYVEKKVVDDGSLMSDESFSAICNQLCTFREGYDDISDCIDLIICLGGDGTLLYASSLFQGSVPPVMAFHLGSLGFLTPFKFESFKTEVDKVFEGNAAIILRSRLKVKVVKGMFQRNEQLFTTQENGVVPHNHISNEAGKITLQLQVLNEVVVDRGPSSYLSNVDLYL
;
A
#
# COMPACT_ATOMS: atom_id res chain seq x y z
N MET A 1 18.83 -60.47 -16.05
CA MET A 1 19.39 -59.08 -15.92
C MET A 1 18.24 -58.11 -16.10
N PRO A 2 17.81 -57.38 -15.08
CA PRO A 2 16.73 -56.40 -15.21
C PRO A 2 17.29 -55.04 -15.66
N ALA A 3 16.59 -54.37 -16.57
CA ALA A 3 16.91 -53.11 -17.17
C ALA A 3 16.78 -51.97 -16.15
N LEU A 4 17.78 -51.09 -16.10
CA LEU A 4 17.81 -49.88 -15.31
C LEU A 4 16.80 -48.86 -15.86
N HIS A 5 15.84 -48.48 -15.03
CA HIS A 5 14.96 -47.36 -15.28
C HIS A 5 15.71 -46.05 -14.97
N SER A 6 15.84 -45.18 -15.96
CA SER A 6 16.29 -43.81 -15.80
C SER A 6 15.23 -43.00 -15.03
N PRO A 7 15.61 -42.16 -14.05
CA PRO A 7 14.66 -41.29 -13.39
C PRO A 7 14.20 -40.18 -14.35
N GLY A 8 12.89 -40.12 -14.55
CA GLY A 8 12.25 -39.09 -15.38
C GLY A 8 12.52 -37.69 -14.82
N GLN A 9 12.99 -36.82 -15.68
CA GLN A 9 13.05 -35.39 -15.44
C GLN A 9 11.62 -34.87 -15.22
N THR A 10 11.27 -34.56 -13.98
CA THR A 10 10.07 -33.81 -13.64
C THR A 10 10.32 -32.36 -14.04
N THR A 11 9.93 -31.99 -15.25
CA THR A 11 9.82 -30.57 -15.62
C THR A 11 8.69 -29.96 -14.80
N CYS A 12 9.06 -29.20 -13.77
CA CYS A 12 8.14 -28.29 -13.08
C CYS A 12 7.72 -27.23 -14.10
N ARG A 13 6.63 -27.47 -14.83
CA ARG A 13 5.90 -26.41 -15.52
C ARG A 13 5.25 -25.58 -14.42
N GLY A 14 5.87 -24.46 -14.07
CA GLY A 14 5.23 -23.43 -13.27
C GLY A 14 3.97 -23.00 -14.00
N HIS A 15 2.80 -23.40 -13.50
CA HIS A 15 1.55 -22.79 -13.89
C HIS A 15 1.63 -21.33 -13.43
N ILE A 16 1.84 -20.41 -14.37
CA ILE A 16 1.56 -19.00 -14.16
C ILE A 16 0.03 -18.95 -14.03
N GLN A 17 -0.45 -18.90 -12.80
CA GLN A 17 -1.88 -18.67 -12.56
C GLN A 17 -2.21 -17.31 -13.16
N ASP A 18 -3.23 -17.27 -14.03
CA ASP A 18 -3.78 -16.02 -14.53
C ASP A 18 -4.14 -15.14 -13.33
N PRO A 19 -3.58 -13.92 -13.21
CA PRO A 19 -3.91 -13.01 -12.10
C PRO A 19 -5.42 -12.74 -11.97
N ALA A 20 -6.17 -12.84 -13.07
CA ALA A 20 -7.62 -12.70 -13.09
C ALA A 20 -8.39 -13.91 -12.54
N SER A 21 -7.72 -15.04 -12.30
CA SER A 21 -8.36 -16.26 -11.77
C SER A 21 -8.34 -16.38 -10.27
N GLN A 22 -7.67 -15.48 -9.56
CA GLN A 22 -7.57 -15.51 -8.11
C GLN A 22 -8.86 -14.98 -7.48
N ARG A 23 -9.39 -15.74 -6.51
CA ARG A 23 -10.57 -15.35 -5.76
C ARG A 23 -10.22 -15.14 -4.30
N LEU A 24 -10.85 -14.14 -3.70
CA LEU A 24 -10.78 -13.90 -2.28
C LEU A 24 -11.61 -14.97 -1.56
N THR A 25 -10.98 -15.68 -0.63
CA THR A 25 -11.65 -16.62 0.27
C THR A 25 -11.30 -16.23 1.70
N TRP A 26 -12.29 -16.19 2.55
CA TRP A 26 -12.10 -15.87 3.97
C TRP A 26 -11.92 -17.14 4.79
N SER A 27 -10.85 -17.22 5.56
CA SER A 27 -10.68 -18.28 6.56
C SER A 27 -11.61 -18.11 7.76
N LYS A 28 -11.94 -16.86 8.06
CA LYS A 28 -12.95 -16.42 9.04
C LYS A 28 -13.68 -15.22 8.45
N PRO A 29 -14.97 -15.03 8.74
CA PRO A 29 -15.69 -13.84 8.29
C PRO A 29 -14.94 -12.58 8.73
N PRO A 30 -14.74 -11.59 7.84
CA PRO A 30 -14.12 -10.33 8.20
C PRO A 30 -15.01 -9.57 9.19
N LEU A 31 -14.40 -9.01 10.22
CA LEU A 31 -15.08 -8.27 11.28
C LEU A 31 -14.68 -6.80 11.32
N ASN A 32 -13.45 -6.49 10.94
CA ASN A 32 -12.83 -5.18 11.08
C ASN A 32 -12.59 -4.55 9.72
N VAL A 33 -13.26 -3.47 9.43
CA VAL A 33 -13.18 -2.76 8.14
C VAL A 33 -12.62 -1.37 8.35
N LEU A 34 -11.55 -1.04 7.62
CA LEU A 34 -11.02 0.32 7.57
C LEU A 34 -11.68 1.08 6.42
N VAL A 35 -12.32 2.19 6.73
CA VAL A 35 -12.91 3.08 5.72
C VAL A 35 -12.04 4.33 5.59
N ILE A 36 -11.56 4.57 4.36
CA ILE A 36 -10.75 5.74 4.03
C ILE A 36 -11.48 6.59 3.00
N ARG A 37 -11.64 7.87 3.28
CA ARG A 37 -12.16 8.85 2.34
C ARG A 37 -11.11 9.91 2.03
N LYS A 38 -11.18 10.50 0.84
CA LYS A 38 -10.40 11.68 0.51
C LYS A 38 -10.82 12.84 1.41
N ILE A 39 -9.86 13.39 2.16
CA ILE A 39 -10.08 14.52 3.05
C ILE A 39 -10.30 15.78 2.20
N ARG A 40 -11.10 16.71 2.69
CA ARG A 40 -11.49 17.98 2.04
C ARG A 40 -12.29 17.82 0.74
N ASP A 41 -12.96 16.69 0.57
CA ASP A 41 -13.90 16.46 -0.52
C ASP A 41 -15.29 16.30 0.08
N GLU A 42 -16.06 17.37 0.10
CA GLU A 42 -17.38 17.40 0.71
C GLU A 42 -18.37 16.48 -0.02
N THR A 43 -18.14 16.22 -1.30
CA THR A 43 -19.01 15.33 -2.09
C THR A 43 -18.97 13.89 -1.58
N LEU A 44 -17.92 13.51 -0.85
CA LEU A 44 -17.76 12.20 -0.26
C LEU A 44 -18.40 12.07 1.13
N LEU A 45 -18.95 13.14 1.70
CA LEU A 45 -19.47 13.13 3.06
C LEU A 45 -20.69 12.22 3.19
N GLU A 46 -21.71 12.42 2.37
CA GLU A 46 -22.92 11.59 2.40
C GLU A 46 -22.66 10.12 2.01
N PRO A 47 -21.90 9.82 0.92
CA PRO A 47 -21.47 8.46 0.63
C PRO A 47 -20.69 7.79 1.78
N PHE A 48 -19.84 8.51 2.48
CA PHE A 48 -19.12 8.00 3.64
C PHE A 48 -20.09 7.64 4.78
N LYS A 49 -21.04 8.52 5.11
CA LYS A 49 -22.05 8.25 6.12
C LYS A 49 -22.92 7.04 5.77
N GLU A 50 -23.35 6.96 4.51
CA GLU A 50 -24.16 5.83 4.02
C GLU A 50 -23.40 4.51 4.12
N LEU A 51 -22.12 4.48 3.72
CA LEU A 51 -21.27 3.31 3.82
C LEU A 51 -21.06 2.90 5.28
N CYS A 52 -20.71 3.84 6.17
CA CYS A 52 -20.47 3.54 7.59
C CYS A 52 -21.76 3.01 8.25
N ARG A 53 -22.91 3.61 7.97
CA ARG A 53 -24.20 3.12 8.47
C ARG A 53 -24.48 1.69 8.02
N PHE A 54 -24.31 1.40 6.75
CA PHE A 54 -24.48 0.05 6.20
C PHE A 54 -23.57 -0.97 6.89
N LEU A 55 -22.27 -0.64 7.06
CA LEU A 55 -21.30 -1.55 7.67
C LEU A 55 -21.59 -1.80 9.15
N VAL A 56 -22.01 -0.77 9.90
CA VAL A 56 -22.30 -0.87 11.33
C VAL A 56 -23.66 -1.51 11.58
N GLU A 57 -24.73 -1.01 10.96
CA GLU A 57 -26.11 -1.41 11.27
C GLU A 57 -26.56 -2.68 10.54
N GLU A 58 -26.23 -2.82 9.24
CA GLU A 58 -26.68 -3.96 8.43
C GLU A 58 -25.68 -5.13 8.49
N LYS A 59 -24.36 -4.85 8.56
CA LYS A 59 -23.31 -5.88 8.57
C LYS A 59 -22.76 -6.18 9.96
N HIS A 60 -23.03 -5.36 10.95
CA HIS A 60 -22.56 -5.50 12.34
C HIS A 60 -21.04 -5.60 12.46
N LEU A 61 -20.33 -4.76 11.71
CA LEU A 61 -18.89 -4.73 11.64
C LEU A 61 -18.30 -3.65 12.53
N MET A 62 -17.06 -3.86 12.95
CA MET A 62 -16.24 -2.82 13.57
C MET A 62 -15.62 -1.96 12.45
N VAL A 63 -16.02 -0.70 12.39
CA VAL A 63 -15.55 0.23 11.37
C VAL A 63 -14.48 1.14 11.93
N TYR A 64 -13.30 1.08 11.35
CA TYR A 64 -12.15 1.92 11.67
C TYR A 64 -12.08 3.10 10.72
N VAL A 65 -11.85 4.27 11.26
CA VAL A 65 -11.67 5.51 10.50
C VAL A 65 -10.53 6.34 11.08
N GLU A 66 -9.91 7.16 10.27
CA GLU A 66 -8.89 8.05 10.76
C GLU A 66 -9.48 9.13 11.68
N LYS A 67 -8.87 9.36 12.84
CA LYS A 67 -9.38 10.29 13.86
C LYS A 67 -9.67 11.68 13.28
N LYS A 68 -8.82 12.18 12.38
CA LYS A 68 -9.02 13.49 11.72
C LYS A 68 -10.31 13.58 10.90
N VAL A 69 -10.88 12.46 10.48
CA VAL A 69 -12.16 12.42 9.76
C VAL A 69 -13.34 12.65 10.72
N VAL A 70 -13.25 12.14 11.94
CA VAL A 70 -14.27 12.32 12.98
C VAL A 70 -14.15 13.71 13.62
N ASP A 71 -12.92 14.18 13.80
CA ASP A 71 -12.68 15.53 14.35
C ASP A 71 -13.10 16.66 13.38
N ASP A 72 -13.39 16.32 12.12
CA ASP A 72 -13.99 17.23 11.15
C ASP A 72 -15.45 17.51 11.57
N GLY A 73 -15.74 18.74 12.01
CA GLY A 73 -17.03 19.14 12.59
C GLY A 73 -18.26 18.85 11.72
N SER A 74 -18.06 18.60 10.41
CA SER A 74 -19.12 18.27 9.47
C SER A 74 -19.85 16.95 9.78
N LEU A 75 -19.15 15.97 10.39
CA LEU A 75 -19.76 14.71 10.81
C LEU A 75 -20.50 14.84 12.15
N MET A 76 -19.96 15.63 13.06
CA MET A 76 -20.53 15.80 14.40
C MET A 76 -21.77 16.69 14.42
N SER A 77 -21.93 17.54 13.41
CA SER A 77 -23.11 18.42 13.27
C SER A 77 -24.36 17.69 12.80
N ASP A 78 -24.23 16.45 12.33
CA ASP A 78 -25.35 15.63 11.85
C ASP A 78 -25.86 14.73 12.98
N GLU A 79 -26.99 15.12 13.61
CA GLU A 79 -27.60 14.34 14.68
C GLU A 79 -27.96 12.92 14.27
N SER A 80 -28.37 12.70 13.00
CA SER A 80 -28.72 11.38 12.48
C SER A 80 -27.52 10.44 12.34
N PHE A 81 -26.31 10.97 12.24
CA PHE A 81 -25.08 10.22 12.14
C PHE A 81 -24.30 10.11 13.46
N SER A 82 -24.68 10.91 14.45
CA SER A 82 -24.01 10.96 15.76
C SER A 82 -23.96 9.59 16.44
N ALA A 83 -25.04 8.81 16.41
CA ALA A 83 -25.09 7.46 16.98
C ALA A 83 -24.11 6.49 16.30
N ILE A 84 -23.95 6.59 14.99
CA ILE A 84 -22.97 5.81 14.21
C ILE A 84 -21.55 6.27 14.53
N CYS A 85 -21.33 7.58 14.57
CA CYS A 85 -20.03 8.17 14.86
C CYS A 85 -19.44 7.66 16.19
N ASN A 86 -20.29 7.50 17.20
CA ASN A 86 -19.90 6.96 18.52
C ASN A 86 -19.53 5.46 18.50
N GLN A 87 -19.89 4.73 17.46
CA GLN A 87 -19.56 3.32 17.27
C GLN A 87 -18.31 3.12 16.40
N LEU A 88 -17.79 4.17 15.75
CA LEU A 88 -16.60 4.09 14.95
C LEU A 88 -15.35 3.96 15.82
N CYS A 89 -14.48 3.04 15.46
CA CYS A 89 -13.14 2.95 16.02
C CYS A 89 -12.22 3.95 15.31
N THR A 90 -11.48 4.73 16.06
CA THR A 90 -10.58 5.74 15.47
C THR A 90 -9.12 5.36 15.66
N PHE A 91 -8.29 5.71 14.67
CA PHE A 91 -6.83 5.59 14.75
C PHE A 91 -6.15 6.90 14.31
N ARG A 92 -4.91 7.09 14.72
CA ARG A 92 -4.06 8.23 14.35
C ARG A 92 -2.87 7.72 13.54
N GLU A 93 -2.75 8.20 12.33
CA GLU A 93 -1.61 7.90 11.46
C GLU A 93 -0.28 8.22 12.18
N GLY A 94 0.68 7.27 12.11
CA GLY A 94 1.99 7.42 12.72
C GLY A 94 2.06 7.22 14.25
N TYR A 95 0.92 6.99 14.92
CA TYR A 95 0.84 6.74 16.36
C TYR A 95 0.24 5.40 16.71
N ASP A 96 -0.84 5.03 16.03
CA ASP A 96 -1.57 3.81 16.34
C ASP A 96 -1.26 2.75 15.28
N ASP A 97 -0.85 1.54 15.71
CA ASP A 97 -0.60 0.42 14.80
C ASP A 97 -1.90 -0.35 14.56
N ILE A 98 -2.35 -0.33 13.30
CA ILE A 98 -3.56 -1.03 12.85
C ILE A 98 -3.25 -2.24 11.97
N SER A 99 -1.97 -2.59 11.80
CA SER A 99 -1.51 -3.56 10.80
C SER A 99 -2.16 -4.94 10.93
N ASP A 100 -2.39 -5.40 12.16
CA ASP A 100 -2.96 -6.73 12.44
C ASP A 100 -4.44 -6.67 12.85
N CYS A 101 -5.04 -5.48 12.83
CA CYS A 101 -6.42 -5.28 13.28
C CYS A 101 -7.44 -5.28 12.14
N ILE A 102 -7.02 -5.03 10.90
CA ILE A 102 -7.92 -4.77 9.78
C ILE A 102 -8.01 -6.00 8.87
N ASP A 103 -9.24 -6.42 8.57
CA ASP A 103 -9.52 -7.52 7.65
C ASP A 103 -9.74 -7.05 6.20
N LEU A 104 -10.38 -5.89 6.03
CA LEU A 104 -10.73 -5.32 4.73
C LEU A 104 -10.57 -3.80 4.75
N ILE A 105 -10.09 -3.22 3.67
CA ILE A 105 -10.03 -1.76 3.49
C ILE A 105 -11.04 -1.35 2.42
N ILE A 106 -11.84 -0.33 2.69
CA ILE A 106 -12.74 0.28 1.72
C ILE A 106 -12.33 1.74 1.52
N CYS A 107 -12.01 2.10 0.29
CA CYS A 107 -11.62 3.44 -0.11
C CYS A 107 -12.75 4.17 -0.84
N LEU A 108 -13.04 5.40 -0.44
CA LEU A 108 -13.94 6.31 -1.14
C LEU A 108 -13.14 7.46 -1.76
N GLY A 109 -13.05 7.48 -3.09
CA GLY A 109 -12.30 8.49 -3.84
C GLY A 109 -11.57 7.93 -5.04
N GLY A 110 -10.55 8.64 -5.52
CA GLY A 110 -9.71 8.22 -6.64
C GLY A 110 -8.49 7.39 -6.22
N ASP A 111 -7.61 7.14 -7.20
CA ASP A 111 -6.39 6.33 -7.02
C ASP A 111 -5.52 6.80 -5.85
N GLY A 112 -5.40 8.11 -5.63
CA GLY A 112 -4.65 8.68 -4.51
C GLY A 112 -5.14 8.22 -3.13
N THR A 113 -6.44 7.96 -2.97
CA THR A 113 -7.00 7.43 -1.72
C THR A 113 -6.54 5.99 -1.49
N LEU A 114 -6.50 5.17 -2.54
CA LEU A 114 -5.99 3.80 -2.45
C LEU A 114 -4.48 3.78 -2.21
N LEU A 115 -3.71 4.66 -2.84
CA LEU A 115 -2.27 4.79 -2.59
C LEU A 115 -2.00 5.16 -1.13
N TYR A 116 -2.78 6.09 -0.58
CA TYR A 116 -2.71 6.45 0.84
C TYR A 116 -3.05 5.24 1.73
N ALA A 117 -4.12 4.52 1.44
CA ALA A 117 -4.48 3.30 2.17
C ALA A 117 -3.32 2.28 2.19
N SER A 118 -2.69 2.05 1.03
CA SER A 118 -1.53 1.16 0.93
C SER A 118 -0.33 1.63 1.75
N SER A 119 -0.12 2.94 1.88
CA SER A 119 1.01 3.51 2.63
C SER A 119 0.90 3.32 4.15
N LEU A 120 -0.32 3.17 4.67
CA LEU A 120 -0.55 2.90 6.09
C LEU A 120 -0.02 1.52 6.53
N PHE A 121 0.12 0.59 5.58
CA PHE A 121 0.54 -0.79 5.84
C PHE A 121 1.90 -1.06 5.21
N GLN A 122 2.95 -1.04 6.02
CA GLN A 122 4.33 -1.28 5.58
C GLN A 122 4.73 -2.77 5.61
N GLY A 123 3.88 -3.63 6.13
CA GLY A 123 3.98 -5.08 6.07
C GLY A 123 2.99 -5.67 5.06
N SER A 124 2.15 -6.60 5.51
CA SER A 124 1.02 -7.13 4.74
C SER A 124 -0.08 -6.09 4.62
N VAL A 125 -0.70 -5.99 3.45
CA VAL A 125 -1.86 -5.11 3.23
C VAL A 125 -3.11 -5.98 3.17
N PRO A 126 -4.15 -5.67 3.96
CA PRO A 126 -5.45 -6.32 3.80
C PRO A 126 -6.01 -6.12 2.38
N PRO A 127 -6.96 -6.95 1.92
CA PRO A 127 -7.66 -6.70 0.67
C PRO A 127 -8.24 -5.28 0.64
N VAL A 128 -8.14 -4.63 -0.53
CA VAL A 128 -8.64 -3.25 -0.71
C VAL A 128 -9.74 -3.25 -1.74
N MET A 129 -10.86 -2.63 -1.40
CA MET A 129 -11.97 -2.33 -2.29
C MET A 129 -12.07 -0.82 -2.45
N ALA A 130 -12.12 -0.33 -3.68
CA ALA A 130 -12.08 1.11 -3.93
C ALA A 130 -13.23 1.55 -4.83
N PHE A 131 -14.01 2.51 -4.33
CA PHE A 131 -15.14 3.11 -5.01
C PHE A 131 -14.82 4.52 -5.49
N HIS A 132 -15.07 4.79 -6.77
CA HIS A 132 -15.04 6.14 -7.30
C HIS A 132 -16.43 6.77 -7.33
N LEU A 133 -16.49 8.09 -7.11
CA LEU A 133 -17.73 8.87 -7.16
C LEU A 133 -17.72 9.91 -8.30
N GLY A 134 -16.77 9.85 -9.17
CA GLY A 134 -16.59 10.75 -10.31
C GLY A 134 -15.90 10.02 -11.43
N SER A 135 -14.79 10.58 -11.94
CA SER A 135 -14.02 9.93 -12.98
C SER A 135 -13.44 8.60 -12.52
N LEU A 136 -13.48 7.62 -13.44
CA LEU A 136 -12.88 6.32 -13.24
C LEU A 136 -11.35 6.45 -13.09
N GLY A 137 -10.78 5.85 -12.05
CA GLY A 137 -9.35 5.69 -11.89
C GLY A 137 -8.84 4.32 -12.37
N PHE A 138 -7.53 4.15 -12.42
CA PHE A 138 -6.91 2.84 -12.74
C PHE A 138 -7.04 1.82 -11.60
N LEU A 139 -7.13 2.31 -10.38
CA LEU A 139 -7.15 1.48 -9.16
C LEU A 139 -8.53 1.42 -8.51
N THR A 140 -9.50 2.19 -8.99
CA THR A 140 -10.83 2.35 -8.39
C THR A 140 -11.91 1.88 -9.37
N PRO A 141 -12.10 0.56 -9.54
CA PRO A 141 -12.97 0.01 -10.59
C PRO A 141 -14.45 0.06 -10.26
N PHE A 142 -14.84 0.26 -8.99
CA PHE A 142 -16.23 0.16 -8.57
C PHE A 142 -16.89 1.52 -8.49
N LYS A 143 -18.14 1.60 -8.97
CA LYS A 143 -19.01 2.76 -8.78
C LYS A 143 -19.66 2.68 -7.39
N PHE A 144 -19.77 3.83 -6.72
CA PHE A 144 -20.36 3.86 -5.38
C PHE A 144 -21.85 3.45 -5.38
N GLU A 145 -22.59 3.71 -6.43
CA GLU A 145 -24.02 3.39 -6.52
C GLU A 145 -24.32 1.89 -6.32
N SER A 146 -23.35 1.02 -6.60
CA SER A 146 -23.48 -0.44 -6.42
C SER A 146 -22.79 -0.96 -5.15
N PHE A 147 -22.38 -0.11 -4.22
CA PHE A 147 -21.50 -0.50 -3.13
C PHE A 147 -22.05 -1.65 -2.26
N LYS A 148 -23.34 -1.65 -1.93
CA LYS A 148 -23.96 -2.71 -1.12
C LYS A 148 -23.76 -4.08 -1.76
N THR A 149 -24.12 -4.19 -3.03
CA THR A 149 -24.00 -5.46 -3.78
C THR A 149 -22.54 -5.90 -3.91
N GLU A 150 -21.63 -4.97 -4.17
CA GLU A 150 -20.21 -5.31 -4.34
C GLU A 150 -19.56 -5.69 -3.00
N VAL A 151 -19.92 -5.03 -1.91
CA VAL A 151 -19.48 -5.39 -0.55
C VAL A 151 -20.00 -6.78 -0.20
N ASP A 152 -21.27 -7.08 -0.46
CA ASP A 152 -21.85 -8.39 -0.18
C ASP A 152 -21.09 -9.52 -0.89
N LYS A 153 -20.78 -9.37 -2.19
CA LYS A 153 -19.96 -10.33 -2.94
C LYS A 153 -18.59 -10.59 -2.29
N VAL A 154 -17.96 -9.54 -1.77
CA VAL A 154 -16.67 -9.67 -1.07
C VAL A 154 -16.83 -10.47 0.22
N PHE A 155 -17.86 -10.19 1.02
CA PHE A 155 -18.12 -10.90 2.27
C PHE A 155 -18.53 -12.37 2.07
N GLU A 156 -19.22 -12.67 0.97
CA GLU A 156 -19.55 -14.03 0.55
C GLU A 156 -18.33 -14.84 0.06
N GLY A 157 -17.17 -14.19 -0.10
CA GLY A 157 -15.96 -14.85 -0.62
C GLY A 157 -16.01 -15.13 -2.12
N ASN A 158 -16.81 -14.40 -2.88
CA ASN A 158 -17.01 -14.60 -4.32
C ASN A 158 -16.44 -13.44 -5.17
N ALA A 159 -15.46 -12.72 -4.64
CA ALA A 159 -14.82 -11.62 -5.35
C ALA A 159 -13.54 -12.07 -6.04
N ALA A 160 -13.33 -11.66 -7.29
CA ALA A 160 -12.04 -11.77 -7.93
C ALA A 160 -11.07 -10.74 -7.34
N ILE A 161 -9.81 -11.12 -7.14
CA ILE A 161 -8.77 -10.24 -6.64
C ILE A 161 -7.65 -10.06 -7.65
N ILE A 162 -7.04 -8.89 -7.64
CA ILE A 162 -5.84 -8.59 -8.41
C ILE A 162 -4.70 -8.34 -7.42
N LEU A 163 -3.66 -9.14 -7.48
CA LEU A 163 -2.44 -8.91 -6.70
C LEU A 163 -1.61 -7.84 -7.39
N ARG A 164 -1.15 -6.87 -6.59
CA ARG A 164 -0.26 -5.80 -7.06
C ARG A 164 1.04 -5.84 -6.27
N SER A 165 2.15 -5.82 -6.98
CA SER A 165 3.48 -5.74 -6.39
C SER A 165 3.75 -4.34 -5.84
N ARG A 166 4.48 -4.26 -4.73
CA ARG A 166 4.99 -3.01 -4.18
C ARG A 166 6.51 -2.97 -4.30
N LEU A 167 7.05 -1.79 -4.54
CA LEU A 167 8.49 -1.55 -4.53
C LEU A 167 8.98 -1.39 -3.09
N LYS A 168 10.00 -2.14 -2.72
CA LYS A 168 10.71 -1.94 -1.45
C LYS A 168 11.87 -0.98 -1.66
N VAL A 169 11.78 0.18 -1.05
CA VAL A 169 12.77 1.26 -1.16
C VAL A 169 13.62 1.29 0.10
N LYS A 170 14.93 1.35 -0.07
CA LYS A 170 15.89 1.58 1.01
C LYS A 170 16.75 2.78 0.65
N VAL A 171 16.74 3.79 1.48
CA VAL A 171 17.65 4.93 1.37
C VAL A 171 18.84 4.68 2.31
N VAL A 172 20.02 4.64 1.74
CA VAL A 172 21.26 4.41 2.47
C VAL A 172 22.11 5.67 2.34
N LYS A 173 22.43 6.29 3.47
CA LYS A 173 23.35 7.43 3.50
C LYS A 173 24.77 6.90 3.61
N GLY A 174 25.55 6.99 2.53
CA GLY A 174 26.99 6.72 2.52
C GLY A 174 27.77 7.93 3.08
N MET A 175 28.78 7.70 3.87
CA MET A 175 29.81 8.70 4.10
C MET A 175 30.76 8.65 2.91
N PHE A 176 30.62 9.58 1.97
CA PHE A 176 31.69 9.82 1.00
C PHE A 176 32.85 10.47 1.76
N GLN A 177 33.89 9.72 2.12
CA GLN A 177 35.18 10.31 2.34
C GLN A 177 35.67 10.78 0.97
N ARG A 178 35.69 12.09 0.76
CA ARG A 178 36.44 12.70 -0.32
C ARG A 178 37.91 12.35 -0.08
N ASN A 179 38.42 11.30 -0.71
CA ASN A 179 39.84 11.12 -0.82
C ASN A 179 40.35 12.25 -1.70
N GLU A 180 40.80 13.33 -1.10
CA GLU A 180 41.72 14.26 -1.75
C GLU A 180 42.97 13.47 -2.05
N GLN A 181 43.08 12.93 -3.28
CA GLN A 181 44.33 12.39 -3.78
C GLN A 181 45.29 13.57 -3.92
N LEU A 182 46.18 13.70 -2.95
CA LEU A 182 47.43 14.41 -3.14
C LEU A 182 48.14 13.73 -4.32
N PHE A 183 48.18 14.42 -5.47
CA PHE A 183 49.07 14.04 -6.58
C PHE A 183 50.50 14.27 -6.13
N THR A 184 51.13 13.27 -5.58
CA THR A 184 52.59 13.19 -5.55
C THR A 184 53.03 12.47 -6.80
N THR A 185 53.63 13.24 -7.71
CA THR A 185 54.38 12.72 -8.83
C THR A 185 55.54 11.87 -8.34
N GLN A 186 55.43 10.54 -8.49
CA GLN A 186 56.59 9.67 -8.55
C GLN A 186 56.37 8.64 -9.65
N GLU A 187 57.31 8.67 -10.60
CA GLU A 187 57.50 7.66 -11.62
C GLU A 187 57.75 6.29 -10.98
N ASN A 188 56.89 5.36 -11.20
CA ASN A 188 57.13 3.93 -11.36
C ASN A 188 55.78 3.18 -11.19
N GLY A 189 55.46 2.34 -12.17
CA GLY A 189 54.17 1.69 -12.32
C GLY A 189 53.81 0.78 -11.16
N VAL A 190 52.70 1.16 -10.47
CA VAL A 190 51.96 0.28 -9.58
C VAL A 190 50.50 0.43 -9.96
N VAL A 191 49.89 -0.68 -10.39
CA VAL A 191 48.46 -0.79 -10.65
C VAL A 191 47.72 -0.56 -9.35
N PRO A 192 46.77 0.39 -9.24
CA PRO A 192 46.01 0.54 -8.01
C PRO A 192 44.98 -0.59 -7.91
N HIS A 193 45.16 -1.47 -6.92
CA HIS A 193 44.07 -2.32 -6.45
C HIS A 193 43.03 -1.44 -5.75
N ASN A 194 41.94 -1.19 -6.43
CA ASN A 194 40.74 -0.60 -5.79
C ASN A 194 40.20 -1.57 -4.73
N HIS A 195 40.65 -1.43 -3.50
CA HIS A 195 39.94 -1.93 -2.36
C HIS A 195 38.73 -1.05 -2.16
N ILE A 196 37.57 -1.45 -2.70
CA ILE A 196 36.29 -0.93 -2.30
C ILE A 196 36.08 -1.44 -0.86
N SER A 197 36.39 -0.61 0.11
CA SER A 197 35.98 -0.84 1.48
C SER A 197 34.45 -0.71 1.52
N ASN A 198 33.76 -1.83 1.64
CA ASN A 198 32.34 -1.90 1.93
C ASN A 198 32.09 -1.36 3.36
N GLU A 199 32.15 -0.06 3.57
CA GLU A 199 31.53 0.55 4.73
C GLU A 199 30.01 0.51 4.48
N ALA A 200 29.33 -0.39 5.18
CA ALA A 200 27.90 -0.53 5.14
C ALA A 200 27.26 0.80 5.56
N GLY A 201 26.79 1.58 4.59
CA GLY A 201 26.12 2.85 4.86
C GLY A 201 24.92 2.65 5.79
N LYS A 202 24.62 3.64 6.63
CA LYS A 202 23.49 3.59 7.55
C LYS A 202 22.18 3.71 6.76
N ILE A 203 21.30 2.72 6.84
CA ILE A 203 19.94 2.82 6.30
C ILE A 203 19.22 3.92 7.05
N THR A 204 18.77 4.96 6.35
CA THR A 204 18.07 6.10 6.92
C THR A 204 16.57 6.03 6.73
N LEU A 205 16.11 5.32 5.71
CA LEU A 205 14.69 5.15 5.38
C LEU A 205 14.48 3.80 4.70
N GLN A 206 13.39 3.13 5.07
CA GLN A 206 12.90 1.92 4.37
C GLN A 206 11.40 2.04 4.23
N LEU A 207 10.89 1.93 3.00
CA LEU A 207 9.48 2.06 2.67
C LEU A 207 9.05 1.00 1.66
N GLN A 208 7.76 0.67 1.66
CA GLN A 208 7.09 -0.05 0.59
C GLN A 208 6.09 0.88 -0.08
N VAL A 209 6.18 1.03 -1.40
CA VAL A 209 5.34 1.92 -2.19
C VAL A 209 4.65 1.15 -3.32
N LEU A 210 3.41 1.52 -3.63
CA LEU A 210 2.59 0.78 -4.61
C LEU A 210 2.89 1.19 -6.05
N ASN A 211 3.17 2.46 -6.32
CA ASN A 211 3.36 2.97 -7.68
C ASN A 211 4.85 3.05 -8.07
N GLU A 212 5.44 4.21 -7.79
CA GLU A 212 6.80 4.54 -8.25
C GLU A 212 7.60 5.25 -7.17
N VAL A 213 8.90 5.31 -7.42
CA VAL A 213 9.86 6.10 -6.67
C VAL A 213 10.44 7.15 -7.60
N VAL A 214 10.27 8.41 -7.25
CA VAL A 214 10.80 9.54 -8.01
C VAL A 214 12.03 10.09 -7.31
N VAL A 215 13.13 10.19 -8.04
CA VAL A 215 14.37 10.82 -7.59
C VAL A 215 14.59 12.06 -8.43
N ASP A 216 14.53 13.21 -7.81
CA ASP A 216 14.76 14.49 -8.47
C ASP A 216 15.64 15.41 -7.63
N ARG A 217 16.01 16.54 -8.19
CA ARG A 217 16.83 17.55 -7.52
C ARG A 217 16.04 18.39 -6.49
N GLY A 218 14.71 18.25 -6.42
CA GLY A 218 13.85 19.13 -5.63
C GLY A 218 13.97 20.61 -6.04
N PRO A 219 13.87 21.52 -5.10
CA PRO A 219 13.96 22.97 -5.37
C PRO A 219 15.40 23.48 -5.65
N SER A 220 16.39 22.59 -5.66
CA SER A 220 17.79 22.97 -5.91
C SER A 220 18.01 23.39 -7.35
N SER A 221 18.78 24.48 -7.56
CA SER A 221 19.18 24.95 -8.88
C SER A 221 20.33 24.13 -9.49
N TYR A 222 21.01 23.30 -8.70
CA TYR A 222 22.13 22.46 -9.16
C TYR A 222 21.62 21.22 -9.90
N LEU A 223 22.43 20.76 -10.85
CA LEU A 223 22.20 19.48 -11.52
C LEU A 223 22.34 18.32 -10.50
N SER A 224 21.40 17.40 -10.51
CA SER A 224 21.55 16.14 -9.77
C SER A 224 22.46 15.20 -10.56
N ASN A 225 23.43 14.60 -9.89
CA ASN A 225 24.23 13.51 -10.45
C ASN A 225 23.62 12.20 -9.95
N VAL A 226 22.99 11.45 -10.85
CA VAL A 226 22.30 10.19 -10.53
C VAL A 226 22.86 9.10 -11.43
N ASP A 227 23.46 8.09 -10.82
CA ASP A 227 23.93 6.90 -11.51
C ASP A 227 22.91 5.77 -11.27
N LEU A 228 22.52 5.08 -12.35
CA LEU A 228 21.61 3.95 -12.31
C LEU A 228 22.39 2.65 -12.52
N TYR A 229 22.25 1.74 -11.56
CA TYR A 229 22.82 0.38 -11.65
C TYR A 229 21.67 -0.62 -11.68
N LEU A 230 21.74 -1.58 -12.61
CA LEU A 230 20.79 -2.68 -12.80
C LEU A 230 21.42 -4.01 -12.41
#